data_4f96d5ea13b1cd10259954701f44632d
#
_entry.id   4f96d5ea13b1cd10259954701f44632d
#
_cell.length_a   1.000
_cell.length_b   1.000
_cell.length_c   1.000
_cell.angle_alpha   90.00
_cell.angle_beta   90.00
_cell.angle_gamma   90.00
#
_symmetry.space_group_name_H-M   'P 1'
#
loop_
_entity.id
_entity.type
_entity.pdbx_description
1 polymer ?
#
loop_
_entity_poly.entity_id
_entity_poly.type
_entity_poly.pdbx_seq_one_letter_code
_entity_poly.pdbx_strand_id
1 'polypeptide(L)'
;MPISARVPAALGAVTVLLAVVGGCSSGADKSGAGEGGSALLEGLGALTDEKSAKQVTYLDSAEVRKVSKGDSKRFAIVSQPGGGLLNSFGTVPWGEHLELTQIDLSVDTPETGRWEGSFDAKAITGSLKSDGYERSRRDGADVWTDSGKSGMAFRVSEDEISYSSTKGSDPLSAVTPKEGSSLADNKDYRRAAECLGDVYRADFSPLTSSDSARLAALGQRATSAGKNTEVLCFVVKDDKTAERLEAELRAVVSDKSPKFDGTKVTVEKGDQPFVRAVVPDTDSQRAGRLIVGDEELWLTVADL
;
A
#
# COMPACT_ATOMS: atom_id res chain seq x y z
N MET A 1 -16.56 -76.51 -35.64
CA MET A 1 -16.30 -77.32 -34.43
C MET A 1 -15.96 -76.41 -33.29
N PRO A 2 -16.58 -76.63 -32.17
CA PRO A 2 -16.63 -75.67 -31.06
C PRO A 2 -15.54 -75.90 -30.01
N ILE A 3 -15.44 -75.02 -29.03
CA ILE A 3 -15.22 -75.24 -27.59
C ILE A 3 -14.75 -73.89 -27.03
N SER A 4 -15.58 -73.10 -26.39
CA SER A 4 -16.09 -73.13 -25.00
C SER A 4 -15.04 -72.80 -23.94
N ALA A 5 -15.39 -71.72 -23.26
CA ALA A 5 -15.35 -71.44 -21.81
C ALA A 5 -14.00 -71.01 -21.23
N ARG A 6 -13.87 -70.00 -20.44
CA ARG A 6 -14.51 -69.66 -19.15
C ARG A 6 -14.00 -68.29 -18.67
N VAL A 7 -14.91 -67.51 -18.11
CA VAL A 7 -14.67 -66.36 -17.25
C VAL A 7 -14.13 -66.84 -15.86
N PRO A 8 -13.31 -66.06 -15.19
CA PRO A 8 -13.83 -65.56 -13.92
C PRO A 8 -13.66 -64.06 -13.67
N ALA A 9 -14.62 -63.60 -12.96
CA ALA A 9 -14.78 -62.26 -12.39
C ALA A 9 -13.69 -61.97 -11.32
N ALA A 10 -13.23 -60.74 -11.28
CA ALA A 10 -12.60 -60.17 -10.08
C ALA A 10 -13.14 -58.81 -9.83
N LEU A 11 -13.71 -58.65 -8.65
CA LEU A 11 -14.16 -57.42 -8.02
C LEU A 11 -13.02 -56.42 -7.87
N GLY A 12 -13.29 -55.16 -8.06
CA GLY A 12 -12.33 -54.09 -7.73
C GLY A 12 -13.01 -52.74 -7.59
N ALA A 13 -13.32 -52.42 -6.39
CA ALA A 13 -13.55 -51.11 -5.74
C ALA A 13 -13.86 -49.89 -6.62
N VAL A 14 -15.11 -49.45 -6.53
CA VAL A 14 -15.55 -48.10 -6.90
C VAL A 14 -15.15 -47.12 -5.79
N THR A 15 -14.18 -46.27 -6.08
CA THR A 15 -13.89 -45.13 -5.22
C THR A 15 -14.78 -43.95 -5.64
N VAL A 16 -15.78 -43.67 -4.81
CA VAL A 16 -16.66 -42.51 -4.96
C VAL A 16 -15.90 -41.29 -4.50
N LEU A 17 -15.51 -40.41 -5.42
CA LEU A 17 -15.06 -39.04 -5.12
C LEU A 17 -16.32 -38.19 -4.89
N LEU A 18 -16.57 -37.88 -3.62
CA LEU A 18 -17.54 -36.86 -3.21
C LEU A 18 -16.99 -35.49 -3.52
N ALA A 19 -17.43 -34.84 -4.58
CA ALA A 19 -17.27 -33.43 -4.81
C ALA A 19 -18.16 -32.66 -3.83
N VAL A 20 -17.59 -32.07 -2.81
CA VAL A 20 -18.28 -31.13 -1.92
C VAL A 20 -18.39 -29.80 -2.64
N VAL A 21 -19.58 -29.52 -3.18
CA VAL A 21 -19.97 -28.18 -3.62
C VAL A 21 -20.31 -27.40 -2.36
N GLY A 22 -19.37 -26.61 -1.88
CA GLY A 22 -19.58 -25.67 -0.79
C GLY A 22 -20.30 -24.43 -1.32
N GLY A 23 -21.57 -24.31 -0.92
CA GLY A 23 -22.42 -23.18 -1.25
C GLY A 23 -21.95 -21.87 -0.61
N CYS A 24 -22.16 -20.78 -1.34
CA CYS A 24 -22.12 -19.43 -0.83
C CYS A 24 -23.12 -19.27 0.32
N SER A 25 -22.66 -18.94 1.49
CA SER A 25 -23.47 -18.41 2.58
C SER A 25 -22.95 -17.03 2.94
N SER A 26 -23.80 -16.06 2.66
CA SER A 26 -23.69 -14.68 3.08
C SER A 26 -23.76 -14.55 4.61
N GLY A 27 -22.90 -13.70 5.17
CA GLY A 27 -23.12 -12.97 6.41
C GLY A 27 -22.45 -13.55 7.63
N ALA A 28 -21.45 -12.83 8.07
CA ALA A 28 -21.20 -12.38 9.44
C ALA A 28 -19.76 -11.91 9.57
N ASP A 29 -19.61 -10.72 10.10
CA ASP A 29 -18.33 -10.16 10.54
C ASP A 29 -17.53 -11.21 11.34
N LYS A 30 -16.45 -11.68 10.75
CA LYS A 30 -15.33 -12.27 11.45
C LYS A 30 -14.08 -11.52 11.03
N SER A 31 -13.72 -10.53 11.85
CA SER A 31 -12.35 -10.03 11.96
C SER A 31 -11.48 -11.20 12.44
N GLY A 32 -11.09 -12.05 11.51
CA GLY A 32 -10.10 -13.09 11.67
C GLY A 32 -8.85 -12.64 10.95
N ALA A 33 -7.81 -12.29 11.68
CA ALA A 33 -6.46 -12.21 11.16
C ALA A 33 -6.10 -13.60 10.60
N GLY A 34 -6.32 -13.78 9.29
CA GLY A 34 -5.83 -14.93 8.55
C GLY A 34 -4.35 -14.76 8.29
N GLU A 35 -3.60 -15.84 8.35
CA GLU A 35 -2.17 -15.99 8.03
C GLU A 35 -1.86 -15.80 6.52
N GLY A 36 -2.29 -14.68 5.96
CA GLY A 36 -1.88 -14.14 4.68
C GLY A 36 -1.64 -12.66 4.91
N GLY A 37 -0.42 -12.18 4.73
CA GLY A 37 -0.09 -10.76 4.90
C GLY A 37 -1.10 -9.91 4.11
N SER A 38 -1.60 -8.82 4.70
CA SER A 38 -2.45 -7.90 3.97
C SER A 38 -1.71 -7.40 2.74
N ALA A 39 -2.43 -7.09 1.65
CA ALA A 39 -1.83 -6.51 0.43
C ALA A 39 -0.95 -5.28 0.75
N LEU A 40 -1.32 -4.53 1.79
CA LEU A 40 -0.53 -3.42 2.31
C LEU A 40 0.85 -3.88 2.82
N LEU A 41 0.92 -4.95 3.62
CA LEU A 41 2.20 -5.48 4.11
C LEU A 41 3.04 -6.08 2.99
N GLU A 42 2.42 -6.71 2.01
CA GLU A 42 3.11 -7.20 0.81
C GLU A 42 3.73 -6.03 0.03
N GLY A 43 2.99 -4.95 -0.19
CA GLY A 43 3.50 -3.72 -0.80
C GLY A 43 4.67 -3.12 -0.02
N LEU A 44 4.56 -2.99 1.31
CA LEU A 44 5.65 -2.52 2.18
C LEU A 44 6.89 -3.44 2.12
N GLY A 45 6.69 -4.73 1.86
CA GLY A 45 7.76 -5.71 1.64
C GLY A 45 8.63 -5.42 0.42
N ALA A 46 8.17 -4.59 -0.52
CA ALA A 46 8.92 -4.24 -1.72
C ALA A 46 9.97 -3.14 -1.50
N LEU A 47 9.93 -2.41 -0.40
CA LEU A 47 10.87 -1.34 -0.08
C LEU A 47 11.78 -1.71 1.08
N THR A 48 13.06 -1.37 0.94
CA THR A 48 14.04 -1.53 2.02
C THR A 48 13.78 -0.51 3.14
N ASP A 49 13.86 -0.97 4.39
CA ASP A 49 13.82 -0.11 5.57
C ASP A 49 15.14 0.67 5.68
N GLU A 50 15.18 1.81 5.00
CA GLU A 50 16.29 2.73 5.11
C GLU A 50 16.14 3.55 6.40
N LYS A 51 17.24 3.73 7.13
CA LYS A 51 17.27 4.50 8.39
C LYS A 51 16.88 5.98 8.24
N SER A 52 16.84 6.49 7.02
CA SER A 52 16.33 7.84 6.74
C SER A 52 14.81 7.80 6.75
N ALA A 53 14.23 8.40 7.77
CA ALA A 53 12.78 8.52 7.90
C ALA A 53 12.17 9.24 6.70
N LYS A 54 11.53 8.49 5.82
CA LYS A 54 10.88 9.00 4.62
C LYS A 54 9.38 8.73 4.67
N GLN A 55 8.62 9.62 4.09
CA GLN A 55 7.23 9.34 3.77
C GLN A 55 7.12 8.14 2.85
N VAL A 56 6.16 7.26 3.11
CA VAL A 56 5.86 6.11 2.26
C VAL A 56 4.39 6.17 1.90
N THR A 57 4.08 6.04 0.61
CA THR A 57 2.72 5.93 0.12
C THR A 57 2.53 4.56 -0.53
N TYR A 58 1.52 3.84 -0.08
CA TYR A 58 0.96 2.65 -0.73
C TYR A 58 -0.34 3.02 -1.41
N LEU A 59 -0.57 2.53 -2.63
CA LEU A 59 -1.82 2.74 -3.36
C LEU A 59 -2.17 1.51 -4.20
N ASP A 60 -3.34 0.93 -3.95
CA ASP A 60 -4.03 0.02 -4.85
C ASP A 60 -4.91 0.82 -5.81
N SER A 61 -4.33 1.19 -6.95
CA SER A 61 -5.01 1.97 -7.98
C SER A 61 -6.14 1.18 -8.65
N ALA A 62 -6.01 -0.14 -8.72
CA ALA A 62 -7.07 -1.00 -9.26
C ALA A 62 -8.31 -0.95 -8.39
N GLU A 63 -8.16 -1.04 -7.06
CA GLU A 63 -9.29 -0.89 -6.13
C GLU A 63 -9.87 0.53 -6.17
N VAL A 64 -9.02 1.58 -6.22
CA VAL A 64 -9.50 2.96 -6.37
C VAL A 64 -10.36 3.13 -7.62
N ARG A 65 -9.92 2.61 -8.78
CA ARG A 65 -10.72 2.66 -10.02
C ARG A 65 -12.06 1.97 -9.86
N LYS A 66 -12.10 0.90 -9.10
CA LYS A 66 -13.34 0.14 -8.83
C LYS A 66 -14.28 0.90 -7.89
N VAL A 67 -13.79 1.43 -6.77
CA VAL A 67 -14.61 2.14 -5.77
C VAL A 67 -15.05 3.53 -6.24
N SER A 68 -14.24 4.19 -7.09
CA SER A 68 -14.53 5.51 -7.65
C SER A 68 -15.44 5.46 -8.89
N LYS A 69 -15.88 4.28 -9.31
CA LYS A 69 -16.73 4.11 -10.49
C LYS A 69 -18.02 4.93 -10.35
N GLY A 70 -18.17 5.91 -11.22
CA GLY A 70 -19.32 6.85 -11.21
C GLY A 70 -19.07 8.17 -10.48
N ASP A 71 -17.99 8.29 -9.69
CA ASP A 71 -17.60 9.54 -9.01
C ASP A 71 -16.07 9.71 -8.88
N SER A 72 -15.39 9.69 -10.00
CA SER A 72 -13.92 9.82 -10.05
C SER A 72 -13.41 11.16 -9.48
N LYS A 73 -14.22 12.23 -9.56
CA LYS A 73 -13.83 13.54 -9.03
C LYS A 73 -13.72 13.54 -7.50
N ARG A 74 -14.55 12.76 -6.81
CA ARG A 74 -14.51 12.62 -5.37
C ARG A 74 -13.22 11.95 -4.90
N PHE A 75 -12.72 11.00 -5.68
CA PHE A 75 -11.52 10.20 -5.37
C PHE A 75 -10.23 10.76 -6.00
N ALA A 76 -10.27 11.89 -6.69
CA ALA A 76 -9.13 12.40 -7.45
C ALA A 76 -7.83 12.57 -6.62
N ILE A 77 -7.97 12.97 -5.34
CA ILE A 77 -6.82 13.18 -4.44
C ILE A 77 -6.15 11.85 -4.07
N VAL A 78 -6.96 10.83 -3.79
CA VAL A 78 -6.46 9.53 -3.30
C VAL A 78 -6.10 8.56 -4.41
N SER A 79 -6.35 8.92 -5.68
CA SER A 79 -6.10 8.07 -6.84
C SER A 79 -4.72 8.22 -7.46
N GLN A 80 -3.89 9.12 -6.94
CA GLN A 80 -2.56 9.35 -7.48
C GLN A 80 -1.51 8.63 -6.64
N PRO A 81 -0.60 7.85 -7.27
CA PRO A 81 0.58 7.30 -6.59
C PRO A 81 1.35 8.40 -5.87
N GLY A 82 2.06 8.03 -4.81
CA GLY A 82 2.96 8.94 -4.10
C GLY A 82 4.25 9.16 -4.88
N GLY A 83 5.12 9.99 -4.30
CA GLY A 83 6.51 10.05 -4.68
C GLY A 83 6.93 11.07 -5.72
N GLY A 84 8.25 11.27 -5.75
CA GLY A 84 8.91 12.28 -6.57
C GLY A 84 8.87 11.98 -8.07
N LEU A 85 8.71 10.71 -8.45
CA LEU A 85 8.68 10.33 -9.87
C LEU A 85 7.47 10.92 -10.59
N LEU A 86 6.30 10.95 -9.94
CA LEU A 86 5.11 11.59 -10.52
C LEU A 86 5.25 13.10 -10.70
N ASN A 87 5.96 13.78 -9.81
CA ASN A 87 6.23 15.20 -9.95
C ASN A 87 7.11 15.50 -11.17
N SER A 88 7.87 14.51 -11.64
CA SER A 88 8.74 14.59 -12.81
C SER A 88 8.10 13.99 -14.07
N PHE A 89 6.94 13.37 -13.96
CA PHE A 89 6.31 12.54 -14.98
C PHE A 89 6.11 13.25 -16.34
N GLY A 90 5.68 14.51 -16.31
CA GLY A 90 5.50 15.29 -17.54
C GLY A 90 6.78 15.84 -18.14
N THR A 91 7.94 15.67 -17.49
CA THR A 91 9.24 16.23 -17.92
C THR A 91 10.25 15.16 -18.32
N VAL A 92 9.96 13.88 -18.06
CA VAL A 92 10.83 12.77 -18.46
C VAL A 92 10.39 12.20 -19.79
N PRO A 93 11.31 11.97 -20.76
CA PRO A 93 10.97 11.53 -22.11
C PRO A 93 10.16 10.23 -22.18
N TRP A 94 10.42 9.30 -21.25
CA TRP A 94 9.70 8.04 -21.18
C TRP A 94 8.30 8.18 -20.58
N GLY A 95 7.97 9.32 -19.96
CA GLY A 95 6.63 9.62 -19.45
C GLY A 95 5.56 9.66 -20.55
N GLU A 96 5.92 9.90 -21.82
CA GLU A 96 5.01 9.80 -22.96
C GLU A 96 4.48 8.37 -23.20
N HIS A 97 5.15 7.35 -22.64
CA HIS A 97 4.80 5.94 -22.80
C HIS A 97 4.15 5.35 -21.54
N LEU A 98 3.83 6.17 -20.56
CA LEU A 98 3.30 5.73 -19.29
C LEU A 98 2.04 6.53 -18.93
N GLU A 99 0.94 5.83 -18.71
CA GLU A 99 -0.31 6.40 -18.23
C GLU A 99 -0.59 5.91 -16.79
N LEU A 100 -1.15 6.77 -15.94
CA LEU A 100 -1.52 6.38 -14.57
C LEU A 100 -2.49 5.20 -14.52
N THR A 101 -3.29 5.02 -15.56
CA THR A 101 -4.21 3.88 -15.73
C THR A 101 -3.53 2.54 -15.88
N GLN A 102 -2.24 2.53 -16.25
CA GLN A 102 -1.43 1.32 -16.38
C GLN A 102 -0.91 0.80 -15.03
N ILE A 103 -0.93 1.66 -13.99
CA ILE A 103 -0.46 1.30 -12.65
C ILE A 103 -1.63 0.68 -11.89
N ASP A 104 -1.49 -0.57 -11.45
CA ASP A 104 -2.46 -1.26 -10.61
C ASP A 104 -2.14 -1.11 -9.13
N LEU A 105 -0.87 -1.23 -8.77
CA LEU A 105 -0.39 -1.06 -7.42
C LEU A 105 0.89 -0.25 -7.41
N SER A 106 1.05 0.64 -6.44
CA SER A 106 2.29 1.36 -6.20
C SER A 106 2.67 1.41 -4.73
N VAL A 107 3.97 1.39 -4.46
CA VAL A 107 4.56 1.74 -3.17
C VAL A 107 5.74 2.66 -3.42
N ASP A 108 5.69 3.84 -2.81
CA ASP A 108 6.58 4.95 -3.15
C ASP A 108 7.11 5.66 -1.91
N THR A 109 8.35 6.11 -2.01
CA THR A 109 8.91 7.21 -1.21
C THR A 109 9.18 8.40 -2.16
N PRO A 110 9.61 9.57 -1.67
CA PRO A 110 10.00 10.68 -2.54
C PRO A 110 11.11 10.33 -3.55
N GLU A 111 11.93 9.32 -3.29
CA GLU A 111 13.13 9.02 -4.07
C GLU A 111 13.15 7.64 -4.70
N THR A 112 12.27 6.75 -4.27
CA THR A 112 12.28 5.35 -4.70
C THR A 112 10.88 4.77 -4.70
N GLY A 113 10.62 3.81 -5.57
CA GLY A 113 9.32 3.15 -5.61
C GLY A 113 9.29 1.93 -6.52
N ARG A 114 8.20 1.18 -6.37
CA ARG A 114 7.85 0.04 -7.19
C ARG A 114 6.40 0.15 -7.61
N TRP A 115 6.17 0.00 -8.90
CA TRP A 115 4.86 0.01 -9.53
C TRP A 115 4.60 -1.32 -10.22
N GLU A 116 3.46 -1.90 -9.96
CA GLU A 116 2.96 -3.09 -10.63
C GLU A 116 1.80 -2.70 -11.54
N GLY A 117 1.70 -3.34 -12.71
CA GLY A 117 0.65 -2.99 -13.67
C GLY A 117 0.87 -3.58 -15.06
N SER A 118 0.61 -2.79 -16.10
CA SER A 118 0.76 -3.23 -17.50
C SER A 118 1.45 -2.15 -18.30
N PHE A 119 2.72 -2.36 -18.65
CA PHE A 119 3.61 -1.36 -19.22
C PHE A 119 4.13 -1.75 -20.61
N ASP A 120 4.26 -0.77 -21.51
CA ASP A 120 5.06 -0.96 -22.73
C ASP A 120 6.55 -0.83 -22.41
N ALA A 121 7.11 -1.91 -21.85
CA ALA A 121 8.53 -1.96 -21.45
C ALA A 121 9.48 -1.63 -22.61
N LYS A 122 9.10 -1.98 -23.86
CA LYS A 122 9.94 -1.71 -25.04
C LYS A 122 9.97 -0.22 -25.35
N ALA A 123 8.83 0.46 -25.34
CA ALA A 123 8.75 1.88 -25.58
C ALA A 123 9.47 2.68 -24.48
N ILE A 124 9.21 2.35 -23.20
CA ILE A 124 9.85 2.99 -22.04
C ILE A 124 11.37 2.83 -22.08
N THR A 125 11.87 1.60 -22.26
CA THR A 125 13.32 1.36 -22.31
C THR A 125 13.98 1.95 -23.55
N GLY A 126 13.24 2.04 -24.67
CA GLY A 126 13.67 2.75 -25.88
C GLY A 126 13.89 4.25 -25.60
N SER A 127 12.98 4.89 -24.88
CA SER A 127 13.12 6.29 -24.46
C SER A 127 14.26 6.49 -23.47
N LEU A 128 14.40 5.62 -22.45
CA LEU A 128 15.54 5.67 -21.52
C LEU A 128 16.88 5.65 -22.28
N LYS A 129 17.01 4.74 -23.24
CA LYS A 129 18.21 4.65 -24.09
C LYS A 129 18.45 5.94 -24.91
N SER A 130 17.40 6.50 -25.49
CA SER A 130 17.48 7.73 -26.29
C SER A 130 17.86 8.94 -25.46
N ASP A 131 17.49 8.94 -24.18
CA ASP A 131 17.79 10.00 -23.20
C ASP A 131 19.15 9.83 -22.52
N GLY A 132 19.95 8.84 -22.93
CA GLY A 132 21.32 8.65 -22.50
C GLY A 132 21.46 7.76 -21.24
N TYR A 133 20.41 7.02 -20.85
CA TYR A 133 20.56 6.01 -19.80
C TYR A 133 21.41 4.84 -20.29
N GLU A 134 22.32 4.41 -19.45
CA GLU A 134 23.19 3.26 -19.70
C GLU A 134 22.55 1.98 -19.17
N ARG A 135 22.52 0.95 -20.03
CA ARG A 135 22.02 -0.37 -19.66
C ARG A 135 23.13 -1.20 -19.04
N SER A 136 22.89 -1.76 -17.89
CA SER A 136 23.69 -2.80 -17.26
C SER A 136 22.82 -4.01 -16.93
N ARG A 137 23.44 -5.18 -16.70
CA ARG A 137 22.73 -6.38 -16.28
C ARG A 137 23.10 -6.72 -14.84
N ARG A 138 22.08 -6.82 -13.98
CA ARG A 138 22.24 -7.16 -12.56
C ARG A 138 21.19 -8.18 -12.16
N ASP A 139 21.61 -9.23 -11.49
CA ASP A 139 20.75 -10.31 -11.01
C ASP A 139 19.78 -10.86 -12.08
N GLY A 140 20.28 -10.94 -13.32
CA GLY A 140 19.52 -11.44 -14.47
C GLY A 140 18.57 -10.44 -15.11
N ALA A 141 18.39 -9.25 -14.54
CA ALA A 141 17.53 -8.19 -15.06
C ALA A 141 18.34 -7.03 -15.64
N ASP A 142 17.72 -6.28 -16.56
CA ASP A 142 18.27 -5.06 -17.10
C ASP A 142 18.00 -3.88 -16.17
N VAL A 143 19.07 -3.15 -15.84
CA VAL A 143 19.04 -1.93 -15.05
C VAL A 143 19.53 -0.76 -15.90
N TRP A 144 18.74 0.28 -15.94
CA TRP A 144 19.01 1.52 -16.67
C TRP A 144 19.42 2.60 -15.69
N THR A 145 20.57 3.23 -15.87
CA THR A 145 21.10 4.25 -14.97
C THR A 145 21.46 5.51 -15.71
N ASP A 146 21.09 6.67 -15.17
CA ASP A 146 21.60 7.96 -15.62
C ASP A 146 22.93 8.23 -14.90
N SER A 147 24.04 8.12 -15.61
CA SER A 147 25.38 8.35 -15.07
C SER A 147 25.71 9.83 -14.88
N GLY A 148 24.89 10.74 -15.38
CA GLY A 148 25.28 12.15 -15.53
C GLY A 148 24.56 13.16 -14.65
N LYS A 149 23.28 13.09 -14.42
CA LYS A 149 22.49 14.24 -13.91
C LYS A 149 21.60 13.93 -12.72
N SER A 150 20.77 12.92 -12.78
CA SER A 150 19.75 12.66 -11.73
C SER A 150 20.16 11.58 -10.74
N GLY A 151 21.09 10.69 -11.12
CA GLY A 151 21.41 9.49 -10.36
C GLY A 151 20.24 8.50 -10.32
N MET A 152 19.26 8.65 -11.22
CA MET A 152 18.11 7.75 -11.31
C MET A 152 18.50 6.40 -11.90
N ALA A 153 17.92 5.37 -11.35
CA ALA A 153 18.02 4.01 -11.88
C ALA A 153 16.62 3.41 -12.02
N PHE A 154 16.45 2.61 -13.07
CA PHE A 154 15.19 1.95 -13.41
C PHE A 154 15.41 0.48 -13.73
N ARG A 155 14.47 -0.35 -13.28
CA ARG A 155 14.21 -1.67 -13.83
C ARG A 155 12.79 -1.65 -14.41
N VAL A 156 12.64 -2.07 -15.65
CA VAL A 156 11.38 -2.01 -16.37
C VAL A 156 11.09 -3.36 -16.99
N SER A 157 9.93 -3.91 -16.69
CA SER A 157 9.34 -5.09 -17.33
C SER A 157 7.90 -4.76 -17.80
N GLU A 158 7.21 -5.72 -18.41
CA GLU A 158 5.83 -5.54 -18.84
C GLU A 158 4.84 -5.44 -17.68
N ASP A 159 5.23 -5.92 -16.50
CA ASP A 159 4.41 -6.02 -15.30
C ASP A 159 4.94 -5.19 -14.12
N GLU A 160 6.17 -4.67 -14.19
CA GLU A 160 6.79 -3.93 -13.09
C GLU A 160 7.70 -2.79 -13.57
N ILE A 161 7.61 -1.66 -12.87
CA ILE A 161 8.62 -0.59 -12.90
C ILE A 161 9.14 -0.39 -11.48
N SER A 162 10.44 -0.63 -11.28
CA SER A 162 11.15 -0.26 -10.05
C SER A 162 12.10 0.90 -10.35
N TYR A 163 12.16 1.89 -9.45
CA TYR A 163 13.02 3.04 -9.61
C TYR A 163 13.66 3.49 -8.31
N SER A 164 14.80 4.14 -8.41
CA SER A 164 15.48 4.78 -7.29
C SER A 164 16.31 5.96 -7.77
N SER A 165 16.31 7.04 -6.96
CA SER A 165 17.19 8.19 -7.13
C SER A 165 18.47 8.11 -6.28
N THR A 166 18.71 6.98 -5.63
CA THR A 166 19.88 6.81 -4.75
C THR A 166 21.17 6.64 -5.54
N LYS A 167 22.20 7.39 -5.17
CA LYS A 167 23.55 7.24 -5.71
C LYS A 167 24.29 6.16 -4.92
N GLY A 168 24.78 5.14 -5.60
CA GLY A 168 25.54 4.07 -4.93
C GLY A 168 25.99 2.98 -5.89
N SER A 169 26.71 2.00 -5.35
CA SER A 169 27.16 0.82 -6.13
C SER A 169 26.01 -0.10 -6.53
N ASP A 170 24.89 -0.03 -5.79
CA ASP A 170 23.64 -0.74 -6.09
C ASP A 170 22.46 0.24 -6.03
N PRO A 171 22.15 0.88 -7.17
CA PRO A 171 21.17 1.97 -7.22
C PRO A 171 19.74 1.49 -6.98
N LEU A 172 19.43 0.19 -7.11
CA LEU A 172 18.10 -0.37 -6.85
C LEU A 172 17.99 -1.11 -5.51
N SER A 173 19.00 -1.03 -4.62
CA SER A 173 18.97 -1.67 -3.31
C SER A 173 17.77 -1.25 -2.44
N ALA A 174 17.24 -0.05 -2.65
CA ALA A 174 16.07 0.47 -1.95
C ALA A 174 14.75 -0.22 -2.34
N VAL A 175 14.69 -0.86 -3.52
CA VAL A 175 13.51 -1.61 -4.03
C VAL A 175 13.79 -3.10 -4.21
N THR A 176 14.89 -3.58 -3.65
CA THR A 176 15.26 -5.01 -3.60
C THR A 176 15.71 -5.37 -2.20
N PRO A 177 14.80 -5.33 -1.20
CA PRO A 177 15.18 -5.58 0.18
C PRO A 177 15.71 -6.99 0.35
N LYS A 178 16.74 -7.11 1.20
CA LYS A 178 17.21 -8.41 1.66
C LYS A 178 16.22 -8.98 2.68
N GLU A 179 16.24 -10.27 2.88
CA GLU A 179 15.43 -10.93 3.90
C GLU A 179 15.59 -10.23 5.27
N GLY A 180 14.48 -9.88 5.90
CA GLY A 180 14.45 -9.19 7.19
C GLY A 180 14.83 -7.70 7.17
N SER A 181 14.90 -7.07 5.97
CA SER A 181 15.28 -5.67 5.84
C SER A 181 14.27 -4.78 5.11
N SER A 182 13.06 -5.28 4.90
CA SER A 182 11.99 -4.50 4.27
C SER A 182 11.24 -3.62 5.28
N LEU A 183 10.44 -2.67 4.77
CA LEU A 183 9.52 -1.91 5.62
C LEU A 183 8.50 -2.82 6.31
N ALA A 184 8.09 -3.93 5.68
CA ALA A 184 7.22 -4.92 6.31
C ALA A 184 7.88 -5.65 7.49
N ASP A 185 9.21 -5.68 7.57
CA ASP A 185 9.95 -6.26 8.70
C ASP A 185 10.13 -5.26 9.86
N ASN A 186 9.96 -3.95 9.59
CA ASN A 186 10.00 -2.91 10.59
C ASN A 186 8.75 -2.96 11.47
N LYS A 187 8.96 -3.05 12.78
CA LYS A 187 7.88 -3.22 13.77
C LYS A 187 6.86 -2.09 13.75
N ASP A 188 7.31 -0.83 13.60
CA ASP A 188 6.42 0.32 13.64
C ASP A 188 5.53 0.37 12.38
N TYR A 189 6.08 0.07 11.18
CA TYR A 189 5.30 -0.04 9.94
C TYR A 189 4.31 -1.20 9.97
N ARG A 190 4.74 -2.37 10.47
CA ARG A 190 3.84 -3.52 10.65
C ARG A 190 2.69 -3.18 11.58
N ARG A 191 2.99 -2.55 12.71
CA ARG A 191 2.00 -2.16 13.70
C ARG A 191 1.01 -1.12 13.16
N ALA A 192 1.51 -0.15 12.39
CA ALA A 192 0.66 0.83 11.70
C ALA A 192 -0.22 0.17 10.63
N ALA A 193 0.30 -0.79 9.86
CA ALA A 193 -0.48 -1.54 8.89
C ALA A 193 -1.60 -2.38 9.55
N GLU A 194 -1.32 -3.04 10.68
CA GLU A 194 -2.33 -3.72 11.50
C GLU A 194 -3.43 -2.76 11.98
N CYS A 195 -3.03 -1.58 12.44
CA CYS A 195 -3.95 -0.53 12.86
C CYS A 195 -4.85 -0.04 11.72
N LEU A 196 -4.29 0.18 10.53
CA LEU A 196 -5.04 0.62 9.35
C LEU A 196 -6.01 -0.47 8.86
N GLY A 197 -5.60 -1.73 8.86
CA GLY A 197 -6.33 -2.86 8.29
C GLY A 197 -6.38 -2.79 6.76
N ASP A 198 -7.45 -3.31 6.17
CA ASP A 198 -7.63 -3.31 4.72
C ASP A 198 -7.93 -1.90 4.21
N VAL A 199 -6.98 -1.34 3.47
CA VAL A 199 -7.05 0.00 2.88
C VAL A 199 -6.57 -0.05 1.43
N TYR A 200 -7.15 0.78 0.56
CA TYR A 200 -6.69 0.91 -0.82
C TYR A 200 -5.56 1.95 -0.96
N ARG A 201 -5.39 2.81 0.05
CA ARG A 201 -4.27 3.77 0.16
C ARG A 201 -3.81 3.86 1.59
N ALA A 202 -2.50 3.96 1.78
CA ALA A 202 -1.89 4.27 3.06
C ALA A 202 -0.71 5.24 2.87
N ASP A 203 -0.72 6.32 3.63
CA ASP A 203 0.37 7.29 3.69
C ASP A 203 1.00 7.21 5.08
N PHE A 204 2.29 6.86 5.15
CA PHE A 204 3.06 6.71 6.38
C PHE A 204 4.01 7.89 6.55
N SER A 205 4.07 8.44 7.75
CA SER A 205 4.92 9.57 8.10
C SER A 205 5.67 9.28 9.40
N PRO A 206 6.97 8.93 9.34
CA PRO A 206 7.80 8.78 10.52
C PRO A 206 7.90 10.10 11.30
N LEU A 207 7.74 10.02 12.62
CA LEU A 207 7.72 11.18 13.52
C LEU A 207 9.05 11.29 14.27
N THR A 208 10.10 11.62 13.54
CA THR A 208 11.49 11.66 14.07
C THR A 208 11.76 12.77 15.07
N SER A 209 10.94 13.82 15.10
CA SER A 209 11.04 14.93 16.05
C SER A 209 10.23 14.72 17.33
N SER A 210 9.42 13.65 17.40
CA SER A 210 8.58 13.35 18.56
C SER A 210 9.22 12.29 19.45
N ASP A 211 9.34 12.61 20.74
CA ASP A 211 9.73 11.62 21.76
C ASP A 211 8.55 10.72 22.16
N SER A 212 7.35 11.02 21.70
CA SER A 212 6.09 10.42 22.15
C SER A 212 5.46 9.49 21.12
N ALA A 213 5.55 9.81 19.83
CA ALA A 213 5.04 9.00 18.74
C ALA A 213 6.15 8.66 17.74
N ARG A 214 6.09 7.44 17.19
CA ARG A 214 7.13 6.90 16.29
C ARG A 214 6.73 7.01 14.83
N LEU A 215 5.48 6.68 14.55
CA LEU A 215 4.96 6.63 13.20
C LEU A 215 3.49 7.04 13.21
N ALA A 216 3.13 7.91 12.29
CA ALA A 216 1.75 8.20 11.96
C ALA A 216 1.42 7.60 10.59
N ALA A 217 0.19 7.12 10.43
CA ALA A 217 -0.29 6.57 9.18
C ALA A 217 -1.73 6.99 8.93
N LEU A 218 -2.04 7.32 7.67
CA LEU A 218 -3.39 7.64 7.23
C LEU A 218 -3.80 6.67 6.13
N GLY A 219 -4.86 5.90 6.38
CA GLY A 219 -5.42 4.96 5.44
C GLY A 219 -6.74 5.45 4.84
N GLN A 220 -6.99 5.04 3.61
CA GLN A 220 -8.25 5.26 2.91
C GLN A 220 -8.91 3.92 2.66
N ARG A 221 -10.13 3.77 3.10
CA ARG A 221 -10.92 2.54 2.93
C ARG A 221 -12.29 2.89 2.35
N ALA A 222 -12.68 2.21 1.30
CA ALA A 222 -14.04 2.29 0.81
C ALA A 222 -14.84 1.08 1.28
N THR A 223 -16.06 1.33 1.73
CA THR A 223 -17.06 0.29 1.91
C THR A 223 -17.90 0.18 0.64
N SER A 224 -18.67 -0.89 0.49
CA SER A 224 -19.61 -1.02 -0.63
C SER A 224 -20.44 0.25 -0.80
N ALA A 225 -20.76 0.61 -2.04
CA ALA A 225 -21.56 1.79 -2.42
C ALA A 225 -20.82 3.16 -2.37
N GLY A 226 -19.49 3.16 -2.53
CA GLY A 226 -18.72 4.40 -2.70
C GLY A 226 -18.56 5.25 -1.43
N LYS A 227 -18.91 4.73 -0.26
CA LYS A 227 -18.64 5.39 1.01
C LYS A 227 -17.18 5.21 1.38
N ASN A 228 -16.46 6.33 1.46
CA ASN A 228 -15.09 6.35 1.93
C ASN A 228 -15.03 6.52 3.45
N THR A 229 -13.96 6.02 4.03
CA THR A 229 -13.62 6.17 5.45
C THR A 229 -12.12 6.40 5.55
N GLU A 230 -11.71 7.42 6.27
CA GLU A 230 -10.31 7.68 6.56
C GLU A 230 -9.94 7.07 7.90
N VAL A 231 -8.82 6.38 7.96
CA VAL A 231 -8.32 5.71 9.17
C VAL A 231 -6.99 6.32 9.56
N LEU A 232 -6.97 7.04 10.67
CA LEU A 232 -5.76 7.64 11.19
C LEU A 232 -5.19 6.74 12.30
N CYS A 233 -3.91 6.43 12.21
CA CYS A 233 -3.19 5.55 13.13
C CYS A 233 -1.92 6.21 13.64
N PHE A 234 -1.69 6.17 14.94
CA PHE A 234 -0.46 6.64 15.57
C PHE A 234 0.17 5.52 16.40
N VAL A 235 1.33 5.04 15.99
CA VAL A 235 2.16 4.14 16.81
C VAL A 235 2.93 4.99 17.81
N VAL A 236 2.69 4.77 19.09
CA VAL A 236 3.23 5.59 20.18
C VAL A 236 4.19 4.78 21.06
N LYS A 237 4.94 5.46 21.93
CA LYS A 237 5.98 4.83 22.74
C LYS A 237 5.46 3.95 23.87
N ASP A 238 4.35 4.32 24.48
CA ASP A 238 3.79 3.67 25.66
C ASP A 238 2.27 3.91 25.80
N ASP A 239 1.64 3.10 26.65
CA ASP A 239 0.19 3.14 26.92
C ASP A 239 -0.28 4.48 27.46
N LYS A 240 0.54 5.16 28.28
CA LYS A 240 0.18 6.46 28.85
C LYS A 240 0.08 7.52 27.75
N THR A 241 1.01 7.47 26.78
CA THR A 241 0.97 8.35 25.62
C THR A 241 -0.24 8.05 24.75
N ALA A 242 -0.61 6.77 24.59
CA ALA A 242 -1.79 6.37 23.85
C ALA A 242 -3.08 6.91 24.50
N GLU A 243 -3.21 6.79 25.80
CA GLU A 243 -4.36 7.32 26.56
C GLU A 243 -4.49 8.84 26.46
N ARG A 244 -3.36 9.56 26.53
CA ARG A 244 -3.36 11.02 26.36
C ARG A 244 -3.79 11.42 24.96
N LEU A 245 -3.22 10.79 23.92
CA LEU A 245 -3.57 11.07 22.54
C LEU A 245 -5.05 10.72 22.23
N GLU A 246 -5.57 9.63 22.79
CA GLU A 246 -6.99 9.30 22.68
C GLU A 246 -7.87 10.43 23.22
N ALA A 247 -7.54 10.93 24.41
CA ALA A 247 -8.31 12.01 25.05
C ALA A 247 -8.28 13.30 24.20
N GLU A 248 -7.11 13.66 23.67
CA GLU A 248 -6.93 14.83 22.81
C GLU A 248 -7.70 14.69 21.49
N LEU A 249 -7.62 13.54 20.82
CA LEU A 249 -8.37 13.27 19.60
C LEU A 249 -9.89 13.34 19.83
N ARG A 250 -10.38 12.80 20.96
CA ARG A 250 -11.79 12.90 21.32
C ARG A 250 -12.22 14.33 21.59
N ALA A 251 -11.36 15.14 22.21
CA ALA A 251 -11.61 16.57 22.42
C ALA A 251 -11.74 17.30 21.08
N VAL A 252 -10.79 17.11 20.14
CA VAL A 252 -10.87 17.71 18.80
C VAL A 252 -12.14 17.28 18.06
N VAL A 253 -12.51 16.00 18.12
CA VAL A 253 -13.75 15.51 17.50
C VAL A 253 -14.97 16.24 18.06
N SER A 254 -15.04 16.42 19.38
CA SER A 254 -16.15 17.14 20.06
C SER A 254 -16.16 18.62 19.70
N ASP A 255 -15.01 19.29 19.79
CA ASP A 255 -14.89 20.74 19.60
C ASP A 255 -15.13 21.19 18.15
N LYS A 256 -14.86 20.29 17.20
CA LYS A 256 -15.01 20.54 15.76
C LYS A 256 -16.30 19.97 15.16
N SER A 257 -17.28 19.57 15.99
CA SER A 257 -18.60 19.16 15.49
C SER A 257 -19.24 20.27 14.62
N PRO A 258 -19.89 19.93 13.50
CA PRO A 258 -20.13 18.59 12.97
C PRO A 258 -19.05 18.03 12.04
N LYS A 259 -17.89 18.68 11.93
CA LYS A 259 -16.83 18.35 10.96
C LYS A 259 -16.35 16.89 11.06
N PHE A 260 -16.21 16.36 12.28
CA PHE A 260 -15.71 15.02 12.56
C PHE A 260 -16.75 14.11 13.24
N ASP A 261 -18.03 14.43 13.09
CA ASP A 261 -19.10 13.61 13.68
C ASP A 261 -19.02 12.16 13.18
N GLY A 262 -19.29 11.22 14.10
CA GLY A 262 -19.22 9.78 13.82
C GLY A 262 -17.82 9.19 13.91
N THR A 263 -16.77 10.01 14.16
CA THR A 263 -15.42 9.50 14.40
C THR A 263 -15.36 8.58 15.60
N LYS A 264 -14.73 7.41 15.44
CA LYS A 264 -14.48 6.44 16.50
C LYS A 264 -13.01 6.41 16.84
N VAL A 265 -12.66 6.78 18.06
CA VAL A 265 -11.29 6.72 18.57
C VAL A 265 -11.14 5.53 19.49
N THR A 266 -10.12 4.71 19.26
CA THR A 266 -9.80 3.50 20.04
C THR A 266 -8.30 3.42 20.31
N VAL A 267 -7.93 2.79 21.43
CA VAL A 267 -6.55 2.51 21.81
C VAL A 267 -6.34 1.01 21.84
N GLU A 268 -5.23 0.56 21.31
CA GLU A 268 -4.71 -0.77 21.56
C GLU A 268 -3.41 -0.68 22.34
N LYS A 269 -3.38 -1.32 23.52
CA LYS A 269 -2.27 -1.32 24.48
C LYS A 269 -1.31 -2.47 24.23
N GLY A 270 -0.12 -2.41 24.81
CA GLY A 270 0.87 -3.47 24.78
C GLY A 270 2.28 -2.97 24.45
N ASP A 271 3.13 -3.87 23.94
CA ASP A 271 4.54 -3.56 23.64
C ASP A 271 4.72 -2.45 22.57
N GLN A 272 3.78 -2.33 21.67
CA GLN A 272 3.71 -1.29 20.64
C GLN A 272 2.27 -0.73 20.58
N PRO A 273 1.91 0.14 21.52
CA PRO A 273 0.56 0.68 21.56
C PRO A 273 0.29 1.61 20.39
N PHE A 274 -0.96 1.64 19.96
CA PHE A 274 -1.41 2.60 18.96
C PHE A 274 -2.75 3.23 19.31
N VAL A 275 -2.98 4.40 18.74
CA VAL A 275 -4.29 5.07 18.75
C VAL A 275 -4.83 5.07 17.33
N ARG A 276 -6.08 4.66 17.18
CA ARG A 276 -6.79 4.60 15.91
C ARG A 276 -8.00 5.52 15.93
N ALA A 277 -8.11 6.41 14.95
CA ALA A 277 -9.31 7.19 14.69
C ALA A 277 -9.91 6.80 13.35
N VAL A 278 -11.17 6.35 13.34
CA VAL A 278 -11.92 6.00 12.13
C VAL A 278 -12.89 7.12 11.84
N VAL A 279 -12.63 7.86 10.77
CA VAL A 279 -13.33 9.10 10.39
C VAL A 279 -14.19 8.83 9.15
N PRO A 280 -15.51 8.77 9.27
CA PRO A 280 -16.38 8.55 8.14
C PRO A 280 -16.46 9.81 7.26
N ASP A 281 -16.44 9.64 5.95
CA ASP A 281 -16.79 10.70 5.02
C ASP A 281 -18.29 10.73 4.79
N THR A 282 -18.84 11.92 4.66
CA THR A 282 -20.20 12.12 4.13
C THR A 282 -20.19 12.05 2.59
N ASP A 283 -21.35 11.85 2.00
CA ASP A 283 -21.49 11.75 0.53
C ASP A 283 -21.02 13.02 -0.20
N SER A 284 -21.01 14.17 0.47
CA SER A 284 -20.55 15.44 -0.07
C SER A 284 -19.05 15.72 0.11
N GLN A 285 -18.37 14.94 0.95
CA GLN A 285 -16.94 15.12 1.23
C GLN A 285 -16.09 14.35 0.22
N ARG A 286 -14.92 14.92 -0.10
CA ARG A 286 -13.93 14.25 -0.95
C ARG A 286 -13.14 13.24 -0.13
N ALA A 287 -12.84 12.09 -0.73
CA ALA A 287 -11.89 11.16 -0.17
C ALA A 287 -10.51 11.81 -0.05
N GLY A 288 -9.82 11.59 1.08
CA GLY A 288 -8.52 12.20 1.35
C GLY A 288 -8.59 13.61 1.91
N ARG A 289 -9.72 14.02 2.50
CA ARG A 289 -9.83 15.36 3.12
C ARG A 289 -8.83 15.56 4.27
N LEU A 290 -8.47 14.52 5.00
CA LEU A 290 -7.44 14.59 6.04
C LEU A 290 -6.01 14.74 5.47
N ILE A 291 -5.81 14.50 4.17
CA ILE A 291 -4.52 14.72 3.49
C ILE A 291 -4.32 16.21 3.16
N VAL A 292 -5.39 16.91 2.79
CA VAL A 292 -5.27 18.21 2.12
C VAL A 292 -5.94 19.39 2.84
N GLY A 293 -6.69 19.19 3.90
CA GLY A 293 -7.43 20.31 4.47
C GLY A 293 -7.94 20.16 5.89
N ASP A 294 -8.19 18.96 6.34
CA ASP A 294 -8.77 18.70 7.67
C ASP A 294 -7.70 18.17 8.64
N GLU A 295 -6.63 18.95 8.81
CA GLU A 295 -5.40 18.52 9.48
C GLU A 295 -5.51 18.49 11.01
N GLU A 296 -6.61 18.99 11.61
CA GLU A 296 -6.71 19.16 13.06
C GLU A 296 -6.53 17.86 13.84
N LEU A 297 -7.03 16.73 13.31
CA LEU A 297 -6.81 15.41 13.92
C LEU A 297 -5.36 14.94 13.79
N TRP A 298 -4.69 15.34 12.72
CA TRP A 298 -3.31 15.00 12.49
C TRP A 298 -2.36 15.83 13.36
N LEU A 299 -2.69 17.11 13.57
CA LEU A 299 -1.87 18.03 14.36
C LEU A 299 -1.89 17.71 15.86
N THR A 300 -2.86 16.95 16.38
CA THR A 300 -2.89 16.56 17.79
C THR A 300 -1.61 15.81 18.23
N VAL A 301 -0.96 15.09 17.32
CA VAL A 301 0.29 14.39 17.64
C VAL A 301 1.49 15.31 17.76
N ALA A 302 1.42 16.50 17.18
CA ALA A 302 2.51 17.48 17.24
C ALA A 302 2.64 18.14 18.63
N ASP A 303 1.54 18.12 19.41
CA ASP A 303 1.46 18.71 20.75
C ASP A 303 1.80 17.70 21.87
N LEU A 304 2.12 16.44 21.51
CA LEU A 304 2.51 15.38 22.42
C LEU A 304 3.98 15.45 22.80
#